data_ecea2e31a879f5fbf2d4074eac96f975
#
_entry.id   ecea2e31a879f5fbf2d4074eac96f975
#
_cell.length_a   1.000
_cell.length_b   1.000
_cell.length_c   1.000
_cell.angle_alpha   90.00
_cell.angle_beta   90.00
_cell.angle_gamma   90.00
#
_symmetry.space_group_name_H-M   'P 1'
#
loop_
_entity.id
_entity.type
_entity.pdbx_description
1 polymer ?
#
loop_
_entity_poly.entity_id
_entity_poly.type
_entity_poly.pdbx_seq_one_letter_code
_entity_poly.pdbx_strand_id
1 'polypeptide(L)'
;MSMFKPRKILKALERFLGKKEIIVIHGARQTGKTTLLKMITDRLIKEKGVPRENIFYFDLEDFDLLDMCNKGHKQVIAYIESRTVEVKNKKVYLLIDEIQYLANPSSFLKILHDHYENLQLIVSGSSSFQIKSKFRESLVGRTVEFELFPLDFEEFIIFKGLDFNLSDPKTFKSQLVHKELGLHFKEYLIYGGYPRVVLEKSIEDKTIYLKQVIDTYIKKDIRDLGHIRDVNRFNKLLRVLADKTGALLNTLELSNTVAISRQTIEDYLFIMENTYVIKLIPPFFTNLRSEISKMPKIVFEDTGVANLLRYGLFLEKVE
;
A
#
# COMPACT_ATOMS: atom_id res chain seq x y z
N MET A 1 5.67 2.25 -26.23
CA MET A 1 5.50 1.27 -25.14
C MET A 1 5.37 2.02 -23.82
N SER A 2 4.45 1.61 -22.94
CA SER A 2 4.35 2.18 -21.59
C SER A 2 5.64 1.88 -20.83
N MET A 3 6.23 2.90 -20.17
CA MET A 3 7.41 2.73 -19.32
C MET A 3 7.10 1.94 -18.05
N PHE A 4 5.82 1.78 -17.70
CA PHE A 4 5.35 1.14 -16.47
C PHE A 4 4.65 -0.18 -16.79
N LYS A 5 4.82 -1.15 -15.91
CA LYS A 5 4.04 -2.40 -15.94
C LYS A 5 2.66 -2.17 -15.32
N PRO A 6 1.58 -2.72 -15.90
CA PRO A 6 0.22 -2.45 -15.44
C PRO A 6 -0.03 -3.02 -14.04
N ARG A 7 -0.90 -2.33 -13.28
CA ARG A 7 -1.44 -2.76 -12.00
C ARG A 7 -2.96 -2.91 -12.13
N LYS A 8 -3.53 -3.99 -11.60
CA LYS A 8 -4.97 -4.27 -11.66
C LYS A 8 -5.83 -3.16 -11.08
N ILE A 9 -5.38 -2.56 -9.98
CA ILE A 9 -6.06 -1.48 -9.29
C ILE A 9 -6.33 -0.28 -10.19
N LEU A 10 -5.49 -0.07 -11.21
CA LEU A 10 -5.61 1.08 -12.12
C LEU A 10 -6.95 1.07 -12.87
N LYS A 11 -7.44 -0.12 -13.28
CA LYS A 11 -8.74 -0.27 -13.94
C LYS A 11 -9.92 0.14 -13.04
N ALA A 12 -9.81 -0.12 -11.73
CA ALA A 12 -10.83 0.31 -10.77
C ALA A 12 -10.79 1.82 -10.52
N LEU A 13 -9.57 2.39 -10.42
CA LEU A 13 -9.35 3.83 -10.24
C LEU A 13 -9.87 4.67 -11.41
N GLU A 14 -9.71 4.18 -12.64
CA GLU A 14 -10.12 4.88 -13.87
C GLU A 14 -11.60 5.30 -13.87
N ARG A 15 -12.45 4.54 -13.21
CA ARG A 15 -13.89 4.84 -13.09
C ARG A 15 -14.18 6.13 -12.33
N PHE A 16 -13.20 6.63 -11.56
CA PHE A 16 -13.30 7.83 -10.74
C PHE A 16 -12.50 9.01 -11.29
N LEU A 17 -11.65 8.78 -12.31
CA LEU A 17 -10.91 9.85 -12.95
C LEU A 17 -11.86 10.80 -13.71
N GLY A 18 -11.79 12.08 -13.38
CA GLY A 18 -12.66 13.14 -13.89
C GLY A 18 -13.89 13.40 -13.02
N LYS A 19 -14.16 12.60 -12.00
CA LYS A 19 -15.24 12.83 -11.03
C LYS A 19 -14.82 13.81 -9.93
N LYS A 20 -15.72 14.09 -8.99
CA LYS A 20 -15.49 15.04 -7.91
C LYS A 20 -14.78 14.40 -6.72
N GLU A 21 -14.99 13.13 -6.49
CA GLU A 21 -14.45 12.42 -5.33
C GLU A 21 -12.94 12.49 -5.25
N ILE A 22 -12.43 12.63 -4.05
CA ILE A 22 -11.00 12.54 -3.75
C ILE A 22 -10.61 11.07 -3.83
N ILE A 23 -9.68 10.74 -4.71
CA ILE A 23 -9.12 9.39 -4.79
C ILE A 23 -7.99 9.30 -3.75
N VAL A 24 -8.13 8.38 -2.80
CA VAL A 24 -7.12 8.11 -1.76
C VAL A 24 -6.50 6.75 -2.02
N ILE A 25 -5.18 6.73 -2.24
CA ILE A 25 -4.41 5.51 -2.47
C ILE A 25 -3.52 5.28 -1.25
N HIS A 26 -3.79 4.21 -0.51
CA HIS A 26 -2.99 3.84 0.65
C HIS A 26 -2.48 2.40 0.54
N GLY A 27 -1.47 2.04 1.31
CA GLY A 27 -0.85 0.71 1.26
C GLY A 27 0.56 0.74 1.84
N ALA A 28 1.16 -0.42 2.04
CA ALA A 28 2.50 -0.55 2.58
C ALA A 28 3.53 0.28 1.81
N ARG A 29 4.65 0.62 2.46
CA ARG A 29 5.79 1.24 1.76
C ARG A 29 6.30 0.31 0.65
N GLN A 30 6.85 0.90 -0.41
CA GLN A 30 7.46 0.19 -1.54
C GLN A 30 6.51 -0.68 -2.38
N THR A 31 5.18 -0.59 -2.19
CA THR A 31 4.18 -1.27 -3.05
C THR A 31 3.98 -0.59 -4.41
N GLY A 32 4.55 0.62 -4.59
CA GLY A 32 4.53 1.35 -5.86
C GLY A 32 3.47 2.46 -5.95
N LYS A 33 3.05 3.08 -4.84
CA LYS A 33 2.07 4.18 -4.81
C LYS A 33 2.50 5.36 -5.67
N THR A 34 3.74 5.84 -5.50
CA THR A 34 4.33 6.90 -6.34
C THR A 34 4.32 6.53 -7.82
N THR A 35 4.65 5.27 -8.15
CA THR A 35 4.61 4.76 -9.52
C THR A 35 3.18 4.76 -10.05
N LEU A 36 2.20 4.38 -9.23
CA LEU A 36 0.78 4.39 -9.60
C LEU A 36 0.29 5.82 -9.90
N LEU A 37 0.69 6.83 -9.10
CA LEU A 37 0.38 8.23 -9.39
C LEU A 37 0.98 8.68 -10.75
N LYS A 38 2.20 8.27 -11.06
CA LYS A 38 2.82 8.52 -12.38
C LYS A 38 2.08 7.81 -13.52
N MET A 39 1.60 6.59 -13.30
CA MET A 39 0.77 5.86 -14.28
C MET A 39 -0.58 6.56 -14.50
N ILE A 40 -1.20 7.08 -13.45
CA ILE A 40 -2.44 7.88 -13.54
C ILE A 40 -2.17 9.15 -14.36
N THR A 41 -1.06 9.85 -14.11
CA THR A 41 -0.64 11.01 -14.88
C THR A 41 -0.50 10.67 -16.37
N ASP A 42 0.19 9.59 -16.69
CA ASP A 42 0.35 9.12 -18.08
C ASP A 42 -0.99 8.82 -18.76
N ARG A 43 -1.92 8.21 -18.05
CA ARG A 43 -3.26 7.91 -18.56
C ARG A 43 -4.12 9.15 -18.78
N LEU A 44 -4.07 10.10 -17.84
CA LEU A 44 -4.76 11.37 -18.00
C LEU A 44 -4.31 12.08 -19.29
N ILE A 45 -3.01 12.08 -19.58
CA ILE A 45 -2.47 12.70 -20.79
C ILE A 45 -2.82 11.89 -22.05
N LYS A 46 -2.45 10.60 -22.07
CA LYS A 46 -2.48 9.78 -23.30
C LYS A 46 -3.87 9.24 -23.66
N GLU A 47 -4.68 8.91 -22.68
CA GLU A 47 -5.98 8.24 -22.89
C GLU A 47 -7.17 9.20 -22.67
N LYS A 48 -7.05 10.18 -21.75
CA LYS A 48 -8.09 11.16 -21.48
C LYS A 48 -7.87 12.50 -22.19
N GLY A 49 -6.72 12.70 -22.85
CA GLY A 49 -6.39 13.93 -23.57
C GLY A 49 -6.26 15.16 -22.67
N VAL A 50 -5.98 14.98 -21.38
CA VAL A 50 -5.81 16.10 -20.44
C VAL A 50 -4.50 16.82 -20.74
N PRO A 51 -4.52 18.15 -20.98
CA PRO A 51 -3.31 18.93 -21.17
C PRO A 51 -2.36 18.80 -19.99
N ARG A 52 -1.05 18.69 -20.25
CA ARG A 52 -0.03 18.50 -19.20
C ARG A 52 -0.03 19.64 -18.17
N GLU A 53 -0.30 20.85 -18.60
CA GLU A 53 -0.42 22.07 -17.77
C GLU A 53 -1.60 22.01 -16.78
N ASN A 54 -2.57 21.10 -16.97
CA ASN A 54 -3.69 20.91 -16.06
C ASN A 54 -3.45 19.78 -15.05
N ILE A 55 -2.25 19.20 -15.01
CA ILE A 55 -1.89 18.10 -14.11
C ILE A 55 -0.71 18.54 -13.24
N PHE A 56 -0.95 18.58 -11.92
CA PHE A 56 0.04 18.94 -10.91
C PHE A 56 0.37 17.73 -10.06
N TYR A 57 1.67 17.53 -9.81
CA TYR A 57 2.16 16.47 -8.94
C TYR A 57 2.99 17.09 -7.82
N PHE A 58 2.57 16.89 -6.60
CA PHE A 58 3.23 17.37 -5.39
C PHE A 58 3.73 16.16 -4.59
N ASP A 59 5.03 16.07 -4.40
CA ASP A 59 5.67 15.16 -3.49
C ASP A 59 5.90 15.88 -2.16
N LEU A 60 5.24 15.47 -1.11
CA LEU A 60 5.37 16.13 0.20
C LEU A 60 6.61 15.68 0.99
N GLU A 61 7.49 14.87 0.41
CA GLU A 61 8.87 14.75 0.88
C GLU A 61 9.71 15.98 0.48
N ASP A 62 9.27 16.75 -0.53
CA ASP A 62 9.82 18.07 -0.88
C ASP A 62 9.36 19.12 0.13
N PHE A 63 10.34 19.75 0.80
CA PHE A 63 10.09 20.70 1.87
C PHE A 63 9.34 21.96 1.40
N ASP A 64 9.64 22.47 0.21
CA ASP A 64 9.02 23.69 -0.30
C ASP A 64 7.55 23.45 -0.66
N LEU A 65 7.24 22.30 -1.26
CA LEU A 65 5.87 21.88 -1.57
C LEU A 65 5.07 21.62 -0.28
N LEU A 66 5.69 20.98 0.70
CA LEU A 66 5.08 20.74 2.01
C LEU A 66 4.77 22.04 2.74
N ASP A 67 5.73 22.98 2.80
CA ASP A 67 5.55 24.28 3.44
C ASP A 67 4.44 25.09 2.75
N MET A 68 4.41 25.10 1.42
CA MET A 68 3.34 25.74 0.65
C MET A 68 1.96 25.15 0.98
N CYS A 69 1.85 23.83 1.05
CA CYS A 69 0.59 23.16 1.39
C CYS A 69 0.18 23.44 2.85
N ASN A 70 1.12 23.47 3.80
CA ASN A 70 0.86 23.80 5.20
C ASN A 70 0.46 25.27 5.42
N LYS A 71 0.90 26.19 4.56
CA LYS A 71 0.42 27.59 4.54
C LYS A 71 -1.04 27.71 4.08
N GLY A 72 -1.58 26.66 3.47
CA GLY A 72 -3.00 26.51 3.19
C GLY A 72 -3.39 26.54 1.72
N HIS A 73 -4.64 26.20 1.48
CA HIS A 73 -5.20 25.98 0.15
C HIS A 73 -5.06 27.20 -0.81
N LYS A 74 -5.11 28.44 -0.28
CA LYS A 74 -4.97 29.64 -1.12
C LYS A 74 -3.62 29.73 -1.81
N GLN A 75 -2.54 29.34 -1.12
CA GLN A 75 -1.19 29.32 -1.70
C GLN A 75 -1.08 28.27 -2.81
N VAL A 76 -1.66 27.10 -2.59
CA VAL A 76 -1.68 26.03 -3.59
C VAL A 76 -2.47 26.46 -4.83
N ILE A 77 -3.62 27.08 -4.67
CA ILE A 77 -4.43 27.55 -5.81
C ILE A 77 -3.71 28.67 -6.56
N ALA A 78 -3.12 29.64 -5.86
CA ALA A 78 -2.33 30.70 -6.51
C ALA A 78 -1.15 30.11 -7.32
N TYR A 79 -0.48 29.08 -6.79
CA TYR A 79 0.56 28.37 -7.51
C TYR A 79 0.03 27.68 -8.77
N ILE A 80 -1.11 26.98 -8.69
CA ILE A 80 -1.74 26.32 -9.83
C ILE A 80 -2.13 27.37 -10.89
N GLU A 81 -2.82 28.44 -10.50
CA GLU A 81 -3.31 29.49 -11.38
C GLU A 81 -2.18 30.31 -12.03
N SER A 82 -1.00 30.35 -11.40
CA SER A 82 0.18 30.98 -12.04
C SER A 82 0.76 30.16 -13.21
N ARG A 83 0.38 28.90 -13.36
CA ARG A 83 0.93 27.97 -14.36
C ARG A 83 -0.10 27.40 -15.33
N THR A 84 -1.38 27.61 -15.09
CA THR A 84 -2.47 27.15 -15.93
C THR A 84 -3.56 28.21 -16.03
N VAL A 85 -4.54 27.98 -16.90
CA VAL A 85 -5.75 28.80 -16.94
C VAL A 85 -6.56 28.54 -15.66
N GLU A 86 -7.30 29.55 -15.20
CA GLU A 86 -8.12 29.56 -13.99
C GLU A 86 -8.77 28.20 -13.69
N VAL A 87 -8.55 27.66 -12.48
CA VAL A 87 -9.14 26.39 -12.00
C VAL A 87 -10.67 26.38 -12.13
N LYS A 88 -11.30 27.55 -12.16
CA LYS A 88 -12.76 27.69 -12.34
C LYS A 88 -13.26 27.25 -13.72
N ASN A 89 -12.44 27.37 -14.76
CA ASN A 89 -12.85 27.21 -16.15
C ASN A 89 -12.45 25.86 -16.78
N LYS A 90 -11.51 25.14 -16.20
CA LYS A 90 -11.00 23.88 -16.75
C LYS A 90 -10.79 22.84 -15.65
N LYS A 91 -10.98 21.56 -16.00
CA LYS A 91 -10.67 20.46 -15.10
C LYS A 91 -9.16 20.40 -14.84
N VAL A 92 -8.79 20.46 -13.57
CA VAL A 92 -7.41 20.38 -13.08
C VAL A 92 -7.28 19.16 -12.18
N TYR A 93 -6.15 18.47 -12.26
CA TYR A 93 -5.82 17.30 -11.45
C TYR A 93 -4.63 17.64 -10.54
N LEU A 94 -4.83 17.50 -9.25
CA LEU A 94 -3.76 17.66 -8.26
C LEU A 94 -3.48 16.30 -7.61
N LEU A 95 -2.32 15.74 -7.96
CA LEU A 95 -1.81 14.51 -7.38
C LEU A 95 -0.86 14.86 -6.24
N ILE A 96 -1.11 14.32 -5.05
CA ILE A 96 -0.31 14.59 -3.86
C ILE A 96 0.22 13.26 -3.33
N ASP A 97 1.53 13.10 -3.33
CA ASP A 97 2.20 11.93 -2.75
C ASP A 97 2.58 12.19 -1.29
N GLU A 98 2.57 11.14 -0.47
CA GLU A 98 2.92 11.14 0.96
C GLU A 98 2.13 12.17 1.78
N ILE A 99 0.80 12.19 1.59
CA ILE A 99 -0.15 13.15 2.21
C ILE A 99 -0.07 13.20 3.74
N GLN A 100 0.44 12.15 4.41
CA GLN A 100 0.58 12.09 5.86
C GLN A 100 1.57 13.12 6.43
N TYR A 101 2.47 13.67 5.62
CA TYR A 101 3.39 14.73 6.06
C TYR A 101 2.69 16.07 6.32
N LEU A 102 1.52 16.32 5.72
CA LEU A 102 0.72 17.49 6.04
C LEU A 102 0.30 17.54 7.51
N ALA A 103 0.39 18.71 8.10
CA ALA A 103 -0.04 18.94 9.48
C ALA A 103 -1.55 18.66 9.66
N ASN A 104 -2.38 19.10 8.73
CA ASN A 104 -3.83 18.91 8.77
C ASN A 104 -4.41 18.52 7.40
N PRO A 105 -4.17 17.27 6.95
CA PRO A 105 -4.55 16.83 5.62
C PRO A 105 -6.08 16.85 5.39
N SER A 106 -6.87 16.53 6.41
CA SER A 106 -8.33 16.46 6.28
C SER A 106 -8.96 17.81 5.98
N SER A 107 -8.62 18.83 6.76
CA SER A 107 -9.09 20.21 6.53
C SER A 107 -8.64 20.73 5.16
N PHE A 108 -7.39 20.49 4.82
CA PHE A 108 -6.81 20.91 3.54
C PHE A 108 -7.55 20.31 2.35
N LEU A 109 -7.73 18.98 2.34
CA LEU A 109 -8.43 18.28 1.27
C LEU A 109 -9.91 18.65 1.21
N LYS A 110 -10.58 18.77 2.37
CA LYS A 110 -11.98 19.18 2.45
C LYS A 110 -12.21 20.54 1.81
N ILE A 111 -11.39 21.53 2.16
CA ILE A 111 -11.54 22.89 1.62
C ILE A 111 -11.30 22.90 0.10
N LEU A 112 -10.25 22.22 -0.37
CA LEU A 112 -10.00 22.10 -1.81
C LEU A 112 -11.16 21.41 -2.55
N HIS A 113 -11.68 20.33 -1.99
CA HIS A 113 -12.81 19.61 -2.57
C HIS A 113 -14.10 20.45 -2.58
N ASP A 114 -14.45 21.11 -1.48
CA ASP A 114 -15.74 21.78 -1.33
C ASP A 114 -15.79 23.13 -2.09
N HIS A 115 -14.63 23.82 -2.25
CA HIS A 115 -14.59 25.15 -2.86
C HIS A 115 -14.16 25.18 -4.33
N TYR A 116 -13.54 24.10 -4.87
CA TYR A 116 -13.02 24.06 -6.23
C TYR A 116 -13.60 22.87 -7.01
N GLU A 117 -14.76 23.08 -7.66
CA GLU A 117 -15.48 22.00 -8.35
C GLU A 117 -14.70 21.33 -9.48
N ASN A 118 -13.88 22.11 -10.19
CA ASN A 118 -13.07 21.63 -11.29
C ASN A 118 -11.72 21.04 -10.86
N LEU A 119 -11.41 21.00 -9.58
CA LEU A 119 -10.18 20.39 -9.04
C LEU A 119 -10.46 18.97 -8.58
N GLN A 120 -9.85 17.98 -9.22
CA GLN A 120 -9.84 16.62 -8.72
C GLN A 120 -8.56 16.34 -7.93
N LEU A 121 -8.74 15.81 -6.73
CA LEU A 121 -7.65 15.45 -5.83
C LEU A 121 -7.39 13.94 -5.91
N ILE A 122 -6.13 13.56 -6.08
CA ILE A 122 -5.67 12.17 -6.06
C ILE A 122 -4.50 12.12 -5.09
N VAL A 123 -4.65 11.44 -3.98
CA VAL A 123 -3.65 11.47 -2.91
C VAL A 123 -3.14 10.09 -2.59
N SER A 124 -1.88 9.99 -2.21
CA SER A 124 -1.29 8.74 -1.72
C SER A 124 -0.66 8.90 -0.33
N GLY A 125 -0.58 7.80 0.40
CA GLY A 125 0.11 7.76 1.69
C GLY A 125 0.47 6.34 2.14
N SER A 126 1.52 6.25 2.95
CA SER A 126 2.15 4.95 3.30
C SER A 126 1.52 4.24 4.50
N SER A 127 0.66 4.89 5.26
CA SER A 127 0.09 4.30 6.47
C SER A 127 -1.40 4.57 6.53
N SER A 128 -2.19 3.48 6.58
CA SER A 128 -3.64 3.59 6.75
C SER A 128 -4.00 4.20 8.10
N PHE A 129 -3.17 3.97 9.14
CA PHE A 129 -3.43 4.47 10.48
C PHE A 129 -3.40 6.00 10.53
N GLN A 130 -2.36 6.63 10.00
CA GLN A 130 -2.25 8.10 9.96
C GLN A 130 -3.31 8.72 9.05
N ILE A 131 -3.60 8.07 7.91
CA ILE A 131 -4.64 8.51 7.00
C ILE A 131 -6.02 8.31 7.63
N LYS A 132 -6.34 7.11 8.12
CA LYS A 132 -7.64 6.79 8.71
C LYS A 132 -7.93 7.57 10.00
N SER A 133 -6.95 7.79 10.88
CA SER A 133 -7.16 8.60 12.09
C SER A 133 -7.36 10.08 11.79
N LYS A 134 -6.66 10.60 10.77
CA LYS A 134 -6.78 12.00 10.37
C LYS A 134 -7.97 12.27 9.42
N PHE A 135 -8.47 11.26 8.67
CA PHE A 135 -9.51 11.44 7.64
C PHE A 135 -10.93 11.09 8.09
N ARG A 136 -11.10 10.37 9.20
CA ARG A 136 -12.35 9.69 9.55
C ARG A 136 -13.60 10.57 9.69
N GLU A 137 -13.48 11.83 10.08
CA GLU A 137 -14.68 12.63 10.40
C GLU A 137 -14.99 13.69 9.33
N SER A 138 -14.00 14.30 8.72
CA SER A 138 -14.22 15.46 7.85
C SER A 138 -14.34 15.14 6.36
N LEU A 139 -13.93 13.95 5.92
CA LEU A 139 -13.92 13.53 4.51
C LEU A 139 -14.96 12.46 4.16
N VAL A 140 -15.84 12.10 5.11
CA VAL A 140 -16.94 11.15 4.87
C VAL A 140 -17.80 11.63 3.69
N GLY A 141 -18.04 10.73 2.73
CA GLY A 141 -18.82 11.02 1.52
C GLY A 141 -18.06 11.82 0.44
N ARG A 142 -16.80 12.16 0.66
CA ARG A 142 -15.94 12.89 -0.30
C ARG A 142 -14.83 12.05 -0.91
N THR A 143 -14.51 10.91 -0.30
CA THR A 143 -13.38 10.06 -0.69
C THR A 143 -13.82 8.72 -1.26
N VAL A 144 -13.03 8.22 -2.19
CA VAL A 144 -13.01 6.80 -2.58
C VAL A 144 -11.61 6.26 -2.30
N GLU A 145 -11.55 5.22 -1.47
CA GLU A 145 -10.29 4.67 -0.98
C GLU A 145 -9.89 3.42 -1.77
N PHE A 146 -8.61 3.33 -2.08
CA PHE A 146 -8.00 2.20 -2.78
C PHE A 146 -6.79 1.71 -2.02
N GLU A 147 -6.78 0.42 -1.71
CA GLU A 147 -5.65 -0.24 -1.05
C GLU A 147 -4.71 -0.83 -2.10
N LEU A 148 -3.44 -0.42 -2.06
CA LEU A 148 -2.39 -0.93 -2.93
C LEU A 148 -1.53 -1.94 -2.17
N PHE A 149 -1.75 -3.21 -2.44
CA PHE A 149 -0.97 -4.34 -1.91
C PHE A 149 0.29 -4.61 -2.73
N PRO A 150 1.24 -5.43 -2.24
CA PRO A 150 2.22 -6.09 -3.08
C PRO A 150 1.54 -6.76 -4.29
N LEU A 151 2.30 -7.13 -5.32
CA LEU A 151 1.75 -7.78 -6.51
C LEU A 151 1.09 -9.10 -6.13
N ASP A 152 -0.11 -9.36 -6.63
CA ASP A 152 -0.66 -10.71 -6.64
C ASP A 152 0.06 -11.58 -7.69
N PHE A 153 -0.23 -12.88 -7.73
CA PHE A 153 0.49 -13.78 -8.62
C PHE A 153 0.27 -13.45 -10.11
N GLU A 154 -0.90 -12.96 -10.51
CA GLU A 154 -1.15 -12.54 -11.88
C GLU A 154 -0.34 -11.28 -12.24
N GLU A 155 -0.31 -10.28 -11.38
CA GLU A 155 0.55 -9.11 -11.54
C GLU A 155 2.02 -9.50 -11.53
N PHE A 156 2.43 -10.45 -10.67
CA PHE A 156 3.79 -11.00 -10.67
C PHE A 156 4.19 -11.57 -12.03
N ILE A 157 3.35 -12.39 -12.64
CA ILE A 157 3.58 -12.96 -13.98
C ILE A 157 3.77 -11.85 -15.02
N ILE A 158 2.91 -10.83 -15.01
CA ILE A 158 3.02 -9.66 -15.89
C ILE A 158 4.35 -8.90 -15.64
N PHE A 159 4.76 -8.77 -14.37
CA PHE A 159 6.02 -8.13 -14.00
C PHE A 159 7.25 -8.95 -14.42
N LYS A 160 7.14 -10.25 -14.53
CA LYS A 160 8.17 -11.11 -15.13
C LYS A 160 8.22 -10.99 -16.66
N GLY A 161 7.27 -10.31 -17.28
CA GLY A 161 7.19 -10.17 -18.75
C GLY A 161 6.58 -11.38 -19.43
N LEU A 162 5.83 -12.19 -18.70
CA LEU A 162 5.14 -13.38 -19.21
C LEU A 162 3.69 -13.04 -19.52
N ASP A 163 3.18 -13.61 -20.60
CA ASP A 163 1.81 -13.38 -21.08
C ASP A 163 0.99 -14.67 -20.90
N PHE A 164 0.57 -14.94 -19.67
CA PHE A 164 -0.33 -16.03 -19.35
C PHE A 164 -1.68 -15.50 -18.88
N ASN A 165 -2.75 -15.91 -19.55
CA ASN A 165 -4.10 -15.63 -19.06
C ASN A 165 -4.49 -16.66 -17.98
N LEU A 166 -4.24 -16.34 -16.71
CA LEU A 166 -4.53 -17.24 -15.58
C LEU A 166 -6.03 -17.44 -15.34
N SER A 167 -6.90 -16.60 -15.92
CA SER A 167 -8.36 -16.74 -15.83
C SER A 167 -8.92 -17.72 -16.90
N ASP A 168 -8.13 -18.07 -17.94
CA ASP A 168 -8.55 -19.02 -18.96
C ASP A 168 -8.12 -20.45 -18.58
N PRO A 169 -9.07 -21.39 -18.34
CA PRO A 169 -8.74 -22.78 -18.04
C PRO A 169 -7.90 -23.47 -19.12
N LYS A 170 -7.91 -22.96 -20.36
CA LYS A 170 -7.09 -23.50 -21.46
C LYS A 170 -5.61 -23.32 -21.22
N THR A 171 -5.21 -22.27 -20.48
CA THR A 171 -3.82 -22.01 -20.09
C THR A 171 -3.21 -23.21 -19.35
N PHE A 172 -4.01 -23.92 -18.56
CA PHE A 172 -3.54 -25.05 -17.74
C PHE A 172 -3.60 -26.41 -18.45
N LYS A 173 -4.01 -26.50 -19.73
CA LYS A 173 -4.06 -27.76 -20.46
C LYS A 173 -2.68 -28.29 -20.91
N SER A 174 -1.70 -27.39 -21.07
CA SER A 174 -0.33 -27.75 -21.44
C SER A 174 0.50 -28.10 -20.21
N GLN A 175 1.09 -29.28 -20.16
CA GLN A 175 2.01 -29.68 -19.08
C GLN A 175 3.26 -28.77 -19.00
N LEU A 176 3.74 -28.27 -20.14
CA LEU A 176 4.87 -27.33 -20.17
C LEU A 176 4.52 -26.02 -19.48
N VAL A 177 3.38 -25.43 -19.81
CA VAL A 177 2.87 -24.21 -19.17
C VAL A 177 2.64 -24.44 -17.68
N HIS A 178 2.09 -25.59 -17.30
CA HIS A 178 1.87 -25.92 -15.89
C HIS A 178 3.19 -25.99 -15.11
N LYS A 179 4.22 -26.61 -15.70
CA LYS A 179 5.54 -26.68 -15.10
C LYS A 179 6.20 -25.29 -14.96
N GLU A 180 6.13 -24.48 -16.01
CA GLU A 180 6.66 -23.12 -16.03
C GLU A 180 5.98 -22.23 -14.98
N LEU A 181 4.64 -22.21 -14.95
CA LEU A 181 3.87 -21.50 -13.94
C LEU A 181 4.19 -21.98 -12.52
N GLY A 182 4.42 -23.30 -12.33
CA GLY A 182 4.81 -23.86 -11.04
C GLY A 182 6.16 -23.33 -10.53
N LEU A 183 7.14 -23.14 -11.42
CA LEU A 183 8.44 -22.55 -11.07
C LEU A 183 8.26 -21.07 -10.65
N HIS A 184 7.48 -20.31 -11.41
CA HIS A 184 7.17 -18.91 -11.07
C HIS A 184 6.35 -18.77 -9.80
N PHE A 185 5.40 -19.69 -9.56
CA PHE A 185 4.63 -19.72 -8.33
C PHE A 185 5.52 -20.04 -7.12
N LYS A 186 6.46 -20.98 -7.25
CA LYS A 186 7.46 -21.25 -6.21
C LYS A 186 8.31 -20.01 -5.93
N GLU A 187 8.78 -19.31 -6.95
CA GLU A 187 9.52 -18.04 -6.79
C GLU A 187 8.68 -16.99 -6.05
N TYR A 188 7.41 -16.83 -6.44
CA TYR A 188 6.47 -15.91 -5.80
C TYR A 188 6.25 -16.27 -4.32
N LEU A 189 6.06 -17.55 -3.99
CA LEU A 189 5.89 -18.00 -2.61
C LEU A 189 7.13 -17.72 -1.76
N ILE A 190 8.34 -17.85 -2.32
CA ILE A 190 9.59 -17.65 -1.59
C ILE A 190 9.88 -16.16 -1.37
N TYR A 191 9.79 -15.33 -2.44
CA TYR A 191 10.26 -13.94 -2.43
C TYR A 191 9.14 -12.90 -2.36
N GLY A 192 7.88 -13.32 -2.44
CA GLY A 192 6.72 -12.42 -2.35
C GLY A 192 6.46 -11.59 -3.60
N GLY A 193 5.62 -10.58 -3.43
CA GLY A 193 5.09 -9.72 -4.50
C GLY A 193 5.56 -8.26 -4.43
N TYR A 194 6.56 -7.89 -3.64
CA TYR A 194 7.06 -6.52 -3.68
C TYR A 194 7.65 -6.18 -5.05
N PRO A 195 7.17 -5.12 -5.74
CA PRO A 195 7.52 -4.85 -7.13
C PRO A 195 9.02 -4.81 -7.40
N ARG A 196 9.80 -4.19 -6.52
CA ARG A 196 11.26 -4.11 -6.67
C ARG A 196 11.91 -5.50 -6.56
N VAL A 197 11.47 -6.32 -5.62
CA VAL A 197 11.97 -7.69 -5.43
C VAL A 197 11.67 -8.56 -6.65
N VAL A 198 10.45 -8.45 -7.20
CA VAL A 198 10.03 -9.23 -8.38
C VAL A 198 10.84 -8.88 -9.63
N LEU A 199 11.26 -7.63 -9.78
CA LEU A 199 12.03 -7.16 -10.92
C LEU A 199 13.51 -7.56 -10.87
N GLU A 200 14.03 -7.92 -9.69
CA GLU A 200 15.41 -8.36 -9.55
C GLU A 200 15.61 -9.79 -10.06
N LYS A 201 16.80 -10.04 -10.61
CA LYS A 201 17.17 -11.33 -11.20
C LYS A 201 17.93 -12.21 -10.22
N SER A 202 18.84 -11.62 -9.45
CA SER A 202 19.67 -12.38 -8.52
C SER A 202 18.95 -12.62 -7.18
N ILE A 203 19.24 -13.76 -6.57
CA ILE A 203 18.70 -14.13 -5.23
C ILE A 203 19.24 -13.16 -4.17
N GLU A 204 20.49 -12.76 -4.31
CA GLU A 204 21.17 -11.84 -3.41
C GLU A 204 20.45 -10.48 -3.41
N ASP A 205 20.16 -9.91 -4.59
CA ASP A 205 19.48 -8.62 -4.71
C ASP A 205 18.06 -8.69 -4.17
N LYS A 206 17.31 -9.77 -4.47
CA LYS A 206 15.96 -9.99 -3.90
C LYS A 206 16.01 -9.97 -2.37
N THR A 207 16.96 -10.67 -1.79
CA THR A 207 17.12 -10.75 -0.33
C THR A 207 17.48 -9.40 0.28
N ILE A 208 18.37 -8.64 -0.39
CA ILE A 208 18.72 -7.28 0.02
C ILE A 208 17.50 -6.36 0.00
N TYR A 209 16.69 -6.38 -1.06
CA TYR A 209 15.49 -5.54 -1.16
C TYR A 209 14.40 -5.95 -0.18
N LEU A 210 14.18 -7.24 0.06
CA LEU A 210 13.27 -7.72 1.12
C LEU A 210 13.71 -7.21 2.51
N LYS A 211 15.02 -7.28 2.78
CA LYS A 211 15.57 -6.74 4.04
C LYS A 211 15.34 -5.23 4.14
N GLN A 212 15.52 -4.48 3.05
CA GLN A 212 15.23 -3.04 3.03
C GLN A 212 13.75 -2.73 3.30
N VAL A 213 12.82 -3.57 2.80
CA VAL A 213 11.38 -3.44 3.11
C VAL A 213 11.16 -3.52 4.62
N ILE A 214 11.70 -4.55 5.28
CA ILE A 214 11.56 -4.76 6.72
C ILE A 214 12.24 -3.64 7.52
N ASP A 215 13.48 -3.29 7.16
CA ASP A 215 14.24 -2.24 7.84
C ASP A 215 13.56 -0.87 7.73
N THR A 216 12.99 -0.55 6.57
CA THR A 216 12.26 0.69 6.34
C THR A 216 10.97 0.71 7.14
N TYR A 217 10.24 -0.40 7.17
CA TYR A 217 9.06 -0.56 8.00
C TYR A 217 9.36 -0.32 9.48
N ILE A 218 10.37 -1.00 10.02
CA ILE A 218 10.75 -0.87 11.44
C ILE A 218 11.23 0.54 11.76
N LYS A 219 12.02 1.17 10.89
CA LYS A 219 12.60 2.48 11.14
C LYS A 219 11.61 3.64 10.97
N LYS A 220 10.76 3.59 9.92
CA LYS A 220 9.85 4.70 9.61
C LYS A 220 8.45 4.46 10.20
N ASP A 221 7.78 3.37 9.85
CA ASP A 221 6.38 3.19 10.24
C ASP A 221 6.23 2.94 11.75
N ILE A 222 7.15 2.19 12.34
CA ILE A 222 7.11 1.85 13.76
C ILE A 222 7.56 3.01 14.64
N ARG A 223 8.62 3.74 14.28
CA ARG A 223 9.11 4.89 15.07
C ARG A 223 8.20 6.10 14.95
N ASP A 224 7.71 6.39 13.73
CA ASP A 224 6.87 7.56 13.47
C ASP A 224 5.50 7.45 14.15
N LEU A 225 5.01 6.24 14.40
CA LEU A 225 3.78 6.01 15.17
C LEU A 225 3.95 6.26 16.69
N GLY A 226 5.20 6.43 17.18
CA GLY A 226 5.52 6.93 18.52
C GLY A 226 5.07 6.07 19.71
N HIS A 227 4.41 4.93 19.48
CA HIS A 227 3.79 4.12 20.53
C HIS A 227 4.57 2.86 20.91
N ILE A 228 5.68 2.55 20.20
CA ILE A 228 6.47 1.34 20.49
C ILE A 228 7.63 1.69 21.41
N ARG A 229 7.45 1.36 22.69
CA ARG A 229 8.44 1.59 23.74
C ARG A 229 9.65 0.66 23.63
N ASP A 230 9.45 -0.57 23.14
CA ASP A 230 10.47 -1.61 23.03
C ASP A 230 10.49 -2.23 21.62
N VAL A 231 11.36 -1.69 20.77
CA VAL A 231 11.55 -2.14 19.39
C VAL A 231 12.09 -3.57 19.33
N ASN A 232 12.89 -3.99 20.33
CA ASN A 232 13.44 -5.36 20.34
C ASN A 232 12.34 -6.39 20.59
N ARG A 233 11.43 -6.13 21.51
CA ARG A 233 10.29 -7.00 21.79
C ARG A 233 9.30 -6.99 20.63
N PHE A 234 9.09 -5.85 19.99
CA PHE A 234 8.30 -5.77 18.76
C PHE A 234 8.89 -6.66 17.65
N ASN A 235 10.20 -6.57 17.40
CA ASN A 235 10.88 -7.41 16.41
C ASN A 235 10.81 -8.90 16.75
N LYS A 236 10.91 -9.25 18.04
CA LYS A 236 10.75 -10.64 18.49
C LYS A 236 9.33 -11.14 18.22
N LEU A 237 8.31 -10.32 18.51
CA LEU A 237 6.92 -10.64 18.19
C LEU A 237 6.74 -10.83 16.69
N LEU A 238 7.23 -9.91 15.88
CA LEU A 238 7.12 -9.97 14.41
C LEU A 238 7.67 -11.29 13.85
N ARG A 239 8.82 -11.75 14.36
CA ARG A 239 9.42 -13.04 13.96
C ARG A 239 8.60 -14.24 14.41
N VAL A 240 8.07 -14.23 15.64
CA VAL A 240 7.18 -15.29 16.14
C VAL A 240 5.91 -15.37 15.31
N LEU A 241 5.34 -14.23 14.92
CA LEU A 241 4.16 -14.18 14.06
C LEU A 241 4.44 -14.70 12.65
N ALA A 242 5.63 -14.43 12.11
CA ALA A 242 6.03 -14.97 10.80
C ALA A 242 6.09 -16.51 10.81
N ASP A 243 6.57 -17.10 11.89
CA ASP A 243 6.55 -18.56 12.06
C ASP A 243 5.13 -19.15 12.20
N LYS A 244 4.20 -18.36 12.73
CA LYS A 244 2.79 -18.71 12.93
C LYS A 244 1.85 -18.28 11.80
N THR A 245 2.36 -17.81 10.66
CA THR A 245 1.49 -17.38 9.56
C THR A 245 0.57 -18.53 9.10
N GLY A 246 -0.73 -18.23 8.94
CA GLY A 246 -1.77 -19.23 8.65
C GLY A 246 -2.36 -19.95 9.88
N ALA A 247 -1.77 -19.80 11.06
CA ALA A 247 -2.25 -20.39 12.30
C ALA A 247 -3.26 -19.51 13.05
N LEU A 248 -3.98 -20.11 14.00
CA LEU A 248 -4.84 -19.36 14.93
C LEU A 248 -3.99 -18.53 15.89
N LEU A 249 -4.40 -17.29 16.10
CA LEU A 249 -3.72 -16.32 16.94
C LEU A 249 -4.11 -16.50 18.42
N ASN A 250 -3.16 -16.91 19.26
CA ASN A 250 -3.33 -16.98 20.71
C ASN A 250 -2.50 -15.88 21.40
N THR A 251 -3.16 -14.79 21.80
CA THR A 251 -2.50 -13.62 22.41
C THR A 251 -1.86 -13.95 23.77
N LEU A 252 -2.41 -14.91 24.53
CA LEU A 252 -1.82 -15.34 25.81
C LEU A 252 -0.51 -16.11 25.60
N GLU A 253 -0.48 -17.03 24.65
CA GLU A 253 0.73 -17.76 24.26
C GLU A 253 1.83 -16.80 23.77
N LEU A 254 1.45 -15.83 22.92
CA LEU A 254 2.38 -14.82 22.44
C LEU A 254 2.92 -13.95 23.57
N SER A 255 2.07 -13.52 24.51
CA SER A 255 2.45 -12.75 25.68
C SER A 255 3.53 -13.46 26.50
N ASN A 256 3.35 -14.76 26.75
CA ASN A 256 4.34 -15.58 27.47
C ASN A 256 5.64 -15.75 26.67
N THR A 257 5.55 -15.98 25.35
CA THR A 257 6.72 -16.22 24.47
C THR A 257 7.60 -14.98 24.34
N VAL A 258 6.99 -13.79 24.23
CA VAL A 258 7.70 -12.52 23.98
C VAL A 258 7.99 -11.77 25.28
N ALA A 259 7.38 -12.19 26.39
CA ALA A 259 7.46 -11.58 27.73
C ALA A 259 6.99 -10.09 27.74
N ILE A 260 5.81 -9.84 27.14
CA ILE A 260 5.10 -8.56 27.18
C ILE A 260 3.64 -8.76 27.54
N SER A 261 2.97 -7.72 28.01
CA SER A 261 1.57 -7.81 28.41
C SER A 261 0.67 -8.15 27.21
N ARG A 262 -0.47 -8.80 27.49
CA ARG A 262 -1.47 -9.08 26.47
C ARG A 262 -1.97 -7.81 25.78
N GLN A 263 -2.18 -6.73 26.53
CA GLN A 263 -2.56 -5.44 25.96
C GLN A 263 -1.53 -4.92 24.97
N THR A 264 -0.23 -5.02 25.30
CA THR A 264 0.85 -4.62 24.39
C THR A 264 0.89 -5.49 23.11
N ILE A 265 0.56 -6.80 23.22
CA ILE A 265 0.41 -7.66 22.03
C ILE A 265 -0.72 -7.12 21.13
N GLU A 266 -1.88 -6.83 21.71
CA GLU A 266 -3.04 -6.33 20.98
C GLU A 266 -2.75 -4.98 20.30
N ASP A 267 -2.07 -4.07 20.99
CA ASP A 267 -1.62 -2.80 20.44
C ASP A 267 -0.64 -3.00 19.26
N TYR A 268 0.31 -3.93 19.39
CA TYR A 268 1.28 -4.22 18.33
C TYR A 268 0.63 -4.90 17.12
N LEU A 269 -0.31 -5.81 17.33
CA LEU A 269 -1.09 -6.43 16.26
C LEU A 269 -1.90 -5.38 15.50
N PHE A 270 -2.56 -4.46 16.23
CA PHE A 270 -3.30 -3.34 15.64
C PHE A 270 -2.40 -2.47 14.76
N ILE A 271 -1.19 -2.15 15.22
CA ILE A 271 -0.20 -1.39 14.43
C ILE A 271 0.20 -2.17 13.18
N MET A 272 0.57 -3.46 13.32
CA MET A 272 1.00 -4.31 12.20
C MET A 272 -0.09 -4.45 11.13
N GLU A 273 -1.35 -4.58 11.53
CA GLU A 273 -2.48 -4.67 10.62
C GLU A 273 -2.74 -3.34 9.89
N ASN A 274 -2.71 -2.21 10.62
CA ASN A 274 -2.91 -0.89 10.01
C ASN A 274 -1.70 -0.38 9.21
N THR A 275 -0.58 -1.06 9.26
CA THR A 275 0.61 -0.79 8.45
C THR A 275 0.84 -1.81 7.34
N TYR A 276 -0.15 -2.69 7.09
CA TYR A 276 -0.13 -3.66 6.00
C TYR A 276 1.00 -4.69 6.08
N VAL A 277 1.38 -5.11 7.27
CA VAL A 277 2.35 -6.20 7.45
C VAL A 277 1.64 -7.52 7.65
N ILE A 278 0.58 -7.51 8.45
CA ILE A 278 -0.25 -8.68 8.73
C ILE A 278 -1.72 -8.35 8.46
N LYS A 279 -2.50 -9.41 8.32
CA LYS A 279 -3.96 -9.37 8.33
C LYS A 279 -4.49 -10.40 9.32
N LEU A 280 -5.48 -9.99 10.11
CA LEU A 280 -6.22 -10.87 10.98
C LEU A 280 -7.49 -11.30 10.26
N ILE A 281 -7.63 -12.59 10.00
CA ILE A 281 -8.79 -13.18 9.32
C ILE A 281 -9.70 -13.76 10.38
N PRO A 282 -10.85 -13.13 10.66
CA PRO A 282 -11.82 -13.68 11.61
C PRO A 282 -12.37 -15.02 11.11
N PRO A 283 -12.73 -15.95 12.00
CA PRO A 283 -13.40 -17.17 11.59
C PRO A 283 -14.81 -16.84 11.09
N PHE A 284 -15.28 -17.62 10.13
CA PHE A 284 -16.65 -17.49 9.65
C PHE A 284 -17.61 -18.27 10.54
N PHE A 285 -18.58 -17.60 11.16
CA PHE A 285 -19.67 -18.21 11.89
C PHE A 285 -21.00 -17.53 11.51
N THR A 286 -22.08 -18.29 11.49
CA THR A 286 -23.44 -17.76 11.30
C THR A 286 -23.90 -16.94 12.51
N ASN A 287 -23.31 -17.14 13.68
CA ASN A 287 -23.57 -16.38 14.91
C ASN A 287 -22.45 -15.35 15.15
N LEU A 288 -22.78 -14.07 15.10
CA LEU A 288 -21.87 -12.94 15.27
C LEU A 288 -21.08 -13.01 16.60
N ARG A 289 -21.70 -13.46 17.72
CA ARG A 289 -20.99 -13.59 18.99
C ARG A 289 -19.85 -14.60 18.90
N SER A 290 -20.08 -15.72 18.21
CA SER A 290 -19.06 -16.75 17.99
C SER A 290 -17.94 -16.24 17.08
N GLU A 291 -18.28 -15.50 16.04
CA GLU A 291 -17.30 -14.86 15.13
C GLU A 291 -16.37 -13.91 15.88
N ILE A 292 -16.93 -13.02 16.72
CA ILE A 292 -16.17 -12.03 17.49
C ILE A 292 -15.34 -12.67 18.62
N SER A 293 -15.83 -13.75 19.25
CA SER A 293 -15.18 -14.35 20.41
C SER A 293 -14.08 -15.37 20.10
N LYS A 294 -14.01 -15.86 18.86
CA LYS A 294 -13.05 -16.87 18.46
C LYS A 294 -11.76 -16.25 17.91
N MET A 295 -10.66 -16.99 18.07
CA MET A 295 -9.34 -16.55 17.63
C MET A 295 -9.30 -16.41 16.10
N PRO A 296 -8.85 -15.24 15.56
CA PRO A 296 -8.62 -15.08 14.14
C PRO A 296 -7.38 -15.88 13.69
N LYS A 297 -7.27 -16.13 12.39
CA LYS A 297 -6.00 -16.54 11.78
C LYS A 297 -5.15 -15.30 11.49
N ILE A 298 -3.84 -15.44 11.69
CA ILE A 298 -2.89 -14.44 11.26
C ILE A 298 -2.28 -14.83 9.92
N VAL A 299 -2.19 -13.87 8.99
CA VAL A 299 -1.45 -14.01 7.75
C VAL A 299 -0.59 -12.78 7.52
N PHE A 300 0.58 -12.96 6.92
CA PHE A 300 1.38 -11.85 6.40
C PHE A 300 0.85 -11.44 5.04
N GLU A 301 0.83 -10.13 4.77
CA GLU A 301 0.41 -9.59 3.47
C GLU A 301 1.39 -9.94 2.33
N ASP A 302 2.63 -10.29 2.68
CA ASP A 302 3.65 -10.72 1.72
C ASP A 302 4.42 -11.93 2.23
N THR A 303 4.49 -12.97 1.41
CA THR A 303 5.16 -14.23 1.75
C THR A 303 6.67 -14.07 1.85
N GLY A 304 7.29 -13.24 1.02
CA GLY A 304 8.73 -12.99 1.05
C GLY A 304 9.16 -12.32 2.35
N VAL A 305 8.37 -11.36 2.85
CA VAL A 305 8.59 -10.73 4.16
C VAL A 305 8.46 -11.76 5.28
N ALA A 306 7.42 -12.60 5.25
CA ALA A 306 7.23 -13.66 6.24
C ALA A 306 8.41 -14.64 6.25
N ASN A 307 8.84 -15.10 5.08
CA ASN A 307 9.95 -16.04 4.94
C ASN A 307 11.28 -15.44 5.41
N LEU A 308 11.57 -14.19 5.08
CA LEU A 308 12.80 -13.54 5.53
C LEU A 308 12.83 -13.36 7.05
N LEU A 309 11.70 -13.05 7.67
CA LEU A 309 11.57 -12.96 9.13
C LEU A 309 11.74 -14.32 9.82
N ARG A 310 11.24 -15.39 9.20
CA ARG A 310 11.28 -16.76 9.71
C ARG A 310 12.64 -17.43 9.53
N TYR A 311 13.18 -17.40 8.30
CA TYR A 311 14.37 -18.14 7.90
C TYR A 311 15.63 -17.29 7.81
N GLY A 312 15.53 -15.96 7.93
CA GLY A 312 16.63 -15.03 7.75
C GLY A 312 17.13 -15.03 6.29
N LEU A 313 18.44 -15.02 6.11
CA LEU A 313 19.04 -15.03 4.77
C LEU A 313 19.03 -16.42 4.07
N PHE A 314 18.50 -17.43 4.73
CA PHE A 314 18.44 -18.81 4.20
C PHE A 314 17.08 -19.09 3.54
N LEU A 315 16.65 -18.22 2.60
CA LEU A 315 15.39 -18.38 1.87
C LEU A 315 15.33 -19.65 1.01
N GLU A 316 16.47 -20.23 0.67
CA GLU A 316 16.57 -21.56 0.02
C GLU A 316 16.01 -22.72 0.87
N LYS A 317 15.84 -22.52 2.17
CA LYS A 317 15.20 -23.49 3.08
C LYS A 317 13.68 -23.45 3.07
N VAL A 318 13.07 -22.59 2.26
CA VAL A 318 11.62 -22.55 2.07
C VAL A 318 11.24 -23.66 1.09
N GLU A 319 10.74 -24.78 1.63
CA GLU A 319 10.22 -25.92 0.89
C GLU A 319 8.74 -25.80 0.57
#